data_bfab75b0199c960d090574700bb729ca
#
_entry.id   bfab75b0199c960d090574700bb729ca
#
_cell.length_a   1.000
_cell.length_b   1.000
_cell.length_c   1.000
_cell.angle_alpha   90.00
_cell.angle_beta   90.00
_cell.angle_gamma   90.00
#
_symmetry.space_group_name_H-M   'P 1'
#
loop_
_entity.id
_entity.type
_entity.pdbx_description
1 polymer ?
#
loop_
_entity_poly.entity_id
_entity_poly.type
_entity_poly.pdbx_seq_one_letter_code
_entity_poly.pdbx_strand_id
1 'polypeptide(L)'
;MSTTEVQVLRGRLRRSDCAGPGLRRVRRGRGFSYVDDDGAPIEDAQIVERVRAMAIPPAWNEVWICPDPMGHLQATGIDAAGRKQYLYHPKWREHRDRAKFARMLDFGRALPRLRRRIVSELEGPEPTRERALACAVRLLDVGVFRIGSEEYADDDGGLGLATLHREHVTVHPDSVEFDYPAKGGAQRRQVIADPASYELIAALRRRRAGGDQLLAYREGRRWHPVRSDDINDYLKQQLGEDFSAKDFRTWNGTVMAAVSLATHGLDASTKTARKRAMDRAVREVSALLGNTPAVARRSYIDPRVFDRYQSGWTIAGVLGRSPDPGGIDDRIRARIERGVLDLLEDERGSAALEKISKQAA
;
A
#
# COMPACT_ATOMS: atom_id res chain seq x y z
N MET A 1 -15.23 3.39 -33.27
CA MET A 1 -14.96 2.81 -31.94
C MET A 1 -15.75 3.64 -30.94
N SER A 2 -16.94 3.14 -30.58
CA SER A 2 -17.90 3.88 -29.74
C SER A 2 -17.42 3.84 -28.28
N THR A 3 -17.11 5.00 -27.74
CA THR A 3 -16.82 5.19 -26.32
C THR A 3 -18.17 5.14 -25.60
N THR A 4 -18.47 4.02 -24.96
CA THR A 4 -19.67 3.87 -24.14
C THR A 4 -19.51 4.81 -22.94
N GLU A 5 -20.20 5.95 -22.96
CA GLU A 5 -20.35 6.84 -21.82
C GLU A 5 -21.02 6.03 -20.69
N VAL A 6 -20.26 5.76 -19.64
CA VAL A 6 -20.80 5.22 -18.41
C VAL A 6 -21.77 6.26 -17.85
N GLN A 7 -23.07 6.00 -17.96
CA GLN A 7 -24.10 6.84 -17.35
C GLN A 7 -23.78 7.04 -15.88
N VAL A 8 -23.40 8.26 -15.49
CA VAL A 8 -23.17 8.63 -14.10
C VAL A 8 -24.51 8.62 -13.39
N LEU A 9 -24.83 7.49 -12.75
CA LEU A 9 -26.05 7.35 -11.96
C LEU A 9 -26.07 8.43 -10.87
N ARG A 10 -27.06 9.33 -10.94
CA ARG A 10 -27.30 10.36 -9.94
C ARG A 10 -28.06 9.73 -8.77
N GLY A 11 -27.44 9.72 -7.56
CA GLY A 11 -28.09 9.20 -6.36
C GLY A 11 -27.11 9.09 -5.19
N ARG A 12 -27.69 8.95 -3.99
CA ARG A 12 -26.94 8.66 -2.75
C ARG A 12 -26.66 7.16 -2.68
N LEU A 13 -25.45 6.79 -2.32
CA LEU A 13 -25.10 5.38 -2.06
C LEU A 13 -25.93 4.80 -0.93
N ARG A 14 -26.34 3.54 -1.10
CA ARG A 14 -27.06 2.74 -0.11
C ARG A 14 -26.19 1.61 0.38
N ARG A 15 -26.40 1.20 1.63
CA ARG A 15 -25.73 0.03 2.17
C ARG A 15 -26.38 -1.23 1.56
N SER A 16 -25.57 -2.10 0.95
CA SER A 16 -26.01 -3.39 0.42
C SER A 16 -25.70 -4.48 1.43
N ASP A 17 -26.55 -5.50 1.47
CA ASP A 17 -26.32 -6.72 2.23
C ASP A 17 -26.17 -7.89 1.22
N CYS A 18 -25.00 -8.50 1.17
CA CYS A 18 -24.74 -9.63 0.27
C CYS A 18 -25.25 -10.99 0.81
N ALA A 19 -25.78 -11.01 2.02
CA ALA A 19 -26.52 -12.14 2.57
C ALA A 19 -28.03 -12.08 2.24
N GLY A 20 -28.50 -10.90 1.81
CA GLY A 20 -29.90 -10.70 1.40
C GLY A 20 -30.14 -11.01 -0.08
N PRO A 21 -31.38 -10.72 -0.54
CA PRO A 21 -31.78 -10.96 -1.92
C PRO A 21 -30.86 -10.29 -2.94
N GLY A 22 -30.63 -10.96 -4.08
CA GLY A 22 -29.77 -10.45 -5.13
C GLY A 22 -29.85 -11.25 -6.42
N LEU A 23 -29.17 -10.77 -7.45
CA LEU A 23 -29.04 -11.50 -8.69
C LEU A 23 -27.89 -12.49 -8.59
N ARG A 24 -28.00 -13.60 -9.26
CA ARG A 24 -26.96 -14.64 -9.32
C ARG A 24 -26.47 -14.83 -10.73
N ARG A 25 -25.17 -15.08 -10.89
CA ARG A 25 -24.57 -15.40 -12.18
C ARG A 25 -24.53 -16.91 -12.40
N VAL A 26 -25.10 -17.36 -13.50
CA VAL A 26 -25.12 -18.77 -13.90
C VAL A 26 -24.27 -18.95 -15.17
N ARG A 27 -23.39 -19.95 -15.19
CA ARG A 27 -22.57 -20.26 -16.36
C ARG A 27 -23.41 -20.92 -17.45
N ARG A 28 -23.29 -20.43 -18.69
CA ARG A 28 -23.96 -20.99 -19.88
C ARG A 28 -22.95 -21.12 -21.04
N GLY A 29 -22.45 -22.35 -21.23
CA GLY A 29 -21.42 -22.59 -22.24
C GLY A 29 -20.18 -21.70 -22.04
N ARG A 30 -19.86 -20.82 -23.01
CA ARG A 30 -18.76 -19.88 -22.97
C ARG A 30 -19.12 -18.52 -22.31
N GLY A 31 -20.39 -18.33 -21.94
CA GLY A 31 -20.90 -17.08 -21.38
C GLY A 31 -21.59 -17.26 -20.04
N PHE A 32 -22.33 -16.20 -19.66
CA PHE A 32 -23.08 -16.16 -18.42
C PHE A 32 -24.50 -15.65 -18.67
N SER A 33 -25.46 -16.19 -17.93
CA SER A 33 -26.80 -15.65 -17.72
C SER A 33 -26.96 -15.19 -16.27
N TYR A 34 -28.00 -14.44 -16.01
CA TYR A 34 -28.30 -13.91 -14.70
C TYR A 34 -29.72 -14.33 -14.31
N VAL A 35 -29.90 -14.69 -13.06
CA VAL A 35 -31.19 -15.11 -12.49
C VAL A 35 -31.43 -14.32 -11.20
N ASP A 36 -32.67 -14.22 -10.78
CA ASP A 36 -33.04 -13.73 -9.45
C ASP A 36 -32.86 -14.81 -8.37
N ASP A 37 -33.28 -14.52 -7.13
CA ASP A 37 -33.19 -15.49 -6.03
C ASP A 37 -34.09 -16.72 -6.21
N ASP A 38 -35.18 -16.60 -6.95
CA ASP A 38 -36.10 -17.71 -7.27
C ASP A 38 -35.62 -18.54 -8.46
N GLY A 39 -34.51 -18.14 -9.09
CA GLY A 39 -33.94 -18.81 -10.26
C GLY A 39 -34.57 -18.40 -11.58
N ALA A 40 -35.47 -17.40 -11.59
CA ALA A 40 -36.06 -16.90 -12.82
C ALA A 40 -35.06 -16.07 -13.63
N PRO A 41 -34.98 -16.20 -14.95
CA PRO A 41 -34.07 -15.45 -15.80
C PRO A 41 -34.34 -13.94 -15.72
N ILE A 42 -33.27 -13.14 -15.68
CA ILE A 42 -33.36 -11.67 -15.79
C ILE A 42 -33.41 -11.30 -17.28
N GLU A 43 -34.58 -10.86 -17.73
CA GLU A 43 -34.84 -10.46 -19.12
C GLU A 43 -34.68 -8.95 -19.35
N ASP A 44 -34.66 -8.13 -18.27
CA ASP A 44 -34.45 -6.69 -18.35
C ASP A 44 -33.08 -6.36 -18.94
N ALA A 45 -33.09 -5.84 -20.17
CA ALA A 45 -31.87 -5.50 -20.89
C ALA A 45 -31.00 -4.47 -20.16
N GLN A 46 -31.59 -3.52 -19.41
CA GLN A 46 -30.85 -2.50 -18.66
C GLN A 46 -30.09 -3.13 -17.48
N ILE A 47 -30.73 -4.06 -16.78
CA ILE A 47 -30.09 -4.79 -15.69
C ILE A 47 -28.95 -5.66 -16.23
N VAL A 48 -29.17 -6.39 -17.31
CA VAL A 48 -28.15 -7.25 -17.93
C VAL A 48 -26.96 -6.41 -18.43
N GLU A 49 -27.20 -5.28 -19.07
CA GLU A 49 -26.15 -4.37 -19.53
C GLU A 49 -25.34 -3.81 -18.35
N ARG A 50 -26.00 -3.36 -17.29
CA ARG A 50 -25.34 -2.90 -16.05
C ARG A 50 -24.42 -3.98 -15.48
N VAL A 51 -24.92 -5.19 -15.37
CA VAL A 51 -24.14 -6.30 -14.79
C VAL A 51 -22.94 -6.65 -15.67
N ARG A 52 -23.10 -6.64 -16.99
CA ARG A 52 -21.99 -6.85 -17.93
C ARG A 52 -20.93 -5.76 -17.81
N ALA A 53 -21.37 -4.50 -17.68
CA ALA A 53 -20.47 -3.35 -17.49
C ALA A 53 -19.64 -3.42 -16.20
N MET A 54 -20.06 -4.17 -15.18
CA MET A 54 -19.28 -4.42 -13.97
C MET A 54 -18.01 -5.24 -14.22
N ALA A 55 -17.92 -5.96 -15.37
CA ALA A 55 -16.79 -6.80 -15.73
C ALA A 55 -16.38 -7.79 -14.61
N ILE A 56 -17.36 -8.46 -14.00
CA ILE A 56 -17.11 -9.43 -12.93
C ILE A 56 -16.22 -10.55 -13.48
N PRO A 57 -15.06 -10.85 -12.85
CA PRO A 57 -14.09 -11.80 -13.38
C PRO A 57 -14.74 -13.15 -13.69
N PRO A 58 -14.49 -13.75 -14.88
CA PRO A 58 -15.06 -15.04 -15.26
C PRO A 58 -14.72 -16.19 -14.31
N ALA A 59 -13.55 -16.10 -13.64
CA ALA A 59 -13.06 -17.11 -12.70
C ALA A 59 -13.77 -17.09 -11.34
N TRP A 60 -14.60 -16.07 -11.05
CA TRP A 60 -15.36 -16.08 -9.81
C TRP A 60 -16.52 -17.07 -9.88
N ASN A 61 -16.74 -17.77 -8.78
CA ASN A 61 -17.89 -18.65 -8.55
C ASN A 61 -18.82 -18.05 -7.49
N GLU A 62 -20.01 -18.59 -7.31
CA GLU A 62 -21.01 -18.17 -6.30
C GLU A 62 -21.23 -16.64 -6.30
N VAL A 63 -21.40 -16.10 -7.50
CA VAL A 63 -21.49 -14.65 -7.67
C VAL A 63 -22.88 -14.16 -7.26
N TRP A 64 -22.89 -13.32 -6.21
CA TRP A 64 -24.03 -12.48 -5.84
C TRP A 64 -23.85 -11.08 -6.45
N ILE A 65 -24.94 -10.49 -6.95
CA ILE A 65 -24.95 -9.17 -7.59
C ILE A 65 -26.06 -8.33 -6.96
N CYS A 66 -25.70 -7.14 -6.51
CA CYS A 66 -26.64 -6.19 -5.90
C CYS A 66 -27.72 -5.78 -6.91
N PRO A 67 -29.02 -5.92 -6.56
CA PRO A 67 -30.10 -5.43 -7.41
C PRO A 67 -30.11 -3.91 -7.52
N ASP A 68 -29.73 -3.19 -6.44
CA ASP A 68 -29.70 -1.73 -6.45
C ASP A 68 -28.42 -1.20 -7.13
N PRO A 69 -28.55 -0.44 -8.25
CA PRO A 69 -27.40 0.17 -8.91
C PRO A 69 -26.63 1.16 -8.04
N MET A 70 -27.23 1.68 -6.97
CA MET A 70 -26.60 2.58 -6.01
C MET A 70 -26.11 1.87 -4.73
N GLY A 71 -26.18 0.55 -4.68
CA GLY A 71 -25.60 -0.22 -3.59
C GLY A 71 -24.09 -0.03 -3.49
N HIS A 72 -23.54 0.17 -2.28
CA HIS A 72 -22.09 0.39 -2.09
C HIS A 72 -21.26 -0.81 -2.50
N LEU A 73 -21.77 -2.03 -2.27
CA LEU A 73 -21.24 -3.30 -2.72
C LEU A 73 -22.07 -3.77 -3.91
N GLN A 74 -21.46 -3.91 -5.06
CA GLN A 74 -22.14 -4.22 -6.31
C GLN A 74 -22.14 -5.70 -6.66
N ALA A 75 -21.08 -6.43 -6.29
CA ALA A 75 -21.05 -7.88 -6.41
C ALA A 75 -20.07 -8.50 -5.43
N THR A 76 -20.30 -9.77 -5.08
CA THR A 76 -19.34 -10.64 -4.42
C THR A 76 -19.18 -11.94 -5.20
N GLY A 77 -18.12 -12.68 -4.94
CA GLY A 77 -17.91 -14.02 -5.53
C GLY A 77 -16.70 -14.69 -4.91
N ILE A 78 -16.50 -15.95 -5.22
CA ILE A 78 -15.36 -16.74 -4.77
C ILE A 78 -14.37 -16.85 -5.94
N ASP A 79 -13.11 -16.48 -5.74
CA ASP A 79 -12.07 -16.60 -6.75
C ASP A 79 -11.56 -18.05 -6.88
N ALA A 80 -10.64 -18.29 -7.82
CA ALA A 80 -10.08 -19.63 -8.06
C ALA A 80 -9.29 -20.21 -6.86
N ALA A 81 -8.86 -19.33 -5.92
CA ALA A 81 -8.18 -19.74 -4.69
C ALA A 81 -9.15 -19.89 -3.48
N GLY A 82 -10.46 -19.95 -3.73
CA GLY A 82 -11.46 -20.11 -2.67
C GLY A 82 -11.73 -18.86 -1.84
N ARG A 83 -11.16 -17.69 -2.19
CA ARG A 83 -11.25 -16.45 -1.43
C ARG A 83 -12.46 -15.63 -1.85
N LYS A 84 -13.22 -15.11 -0.86
CA LYS A 84 -14.33 -14.19 -1.13
C LYS A 84 -13.82 -12.85 -1.63
N GLN A 85 -14.29 -12.45 -2.79
CA GLN A 85 -13.93 -11.21 -3.49
C GLN A 85 -15.12 -10.25 -3.52
N TYR A 86 -14.82 -8.95 -3.62
CA TYR A 86 -15.80 -7.88 -3.53
C TYR A 86 -15.63 -6.86 -4.65
N LEU A 87 -16.72 -6.49 -5.30
CA LEU A 87 -16.78 -5.42 -6.29
C LEU A 87 -17.62 -4.27 -5.73
N TYR A 88 -16.96 -3.18 -5.38
CA TYR A 88 -17.62 -2.00 -4.84
C TYR A 88 -18.02 -1.00 -5.91
N HIS A 89 -19.05 -0.23 -5.64
CA HIS A 89 -19.48 0.89 -6.47
C HIS A 89 -18.35 1.93 -6.64
N PRO A 90 -18.15 2.53 -7.86
CA PRO A 90 -17.07 3.51 -8.10
C PRO A 90 -17.07 4.68 -7.11
N LYS A 91 -18.24 5.28 -6.82
CA LYS A 91 -18.37 6.36 -5.81
C LYS A 91 -17.98 5.92 -4.40
N TRP A 92 -18.23 4.66 -4.02
CA TRP A 92 -17.80 4.13 -2.72
C TRP A 92 -16.27 4.04 -2.64
N ARG A 93 -15.63 3.53 -3.72
CA ARG A 93 -14.17 3.47 -3.81
C ARG A 93 -13.57 4.87 -3.71
N GLU A 94 -14.09 5.83 -4.47
CA GLU A 94 -13.63 7.22 -4.44
C GLU A 94 -13.73 7.83 -3.04
N HIS A 95 -14.86 7.64 -2.36
CA HIS A 95 -15.05 8.10 -0.98
C HIS A 95 -14.05 7.45 -0.01
N ARG A 96 -13.86 6.14 -0.12
CA ARG A 96 -12.89 5.39 0.70
C ARG A 96 -11.46 5.81 0.42
N ASP A 97 -11.11 6.05 -0.85
CA ASP A 97 -9.77 6.50 -1.21
C ASP A 97 -9.51 7.93 -0.71
N ARG A 98 -10.48 8.84 -0.79
CA ARG A 98 -10.36 10.17 -0.18
C ARG A 98 -10.14 10.09 1.34
N ALA A 99 -10.93 9.31 2.04
CA ALA A 99 -10.79 9.12 3.49
C ALA A 99 -9.42 8.52 3.85
N LYS A 100 -8.96 7.52 3.08
CA LYS A 100 -7.63 6.92 3.24
C LYS A 100 -6.52 7.96 3.09
N PHE A 101 -6.53 8.73 2.00
CA PHE A 101 -5.49 9.72 1.76
C PHE A 101 -5.56 10.92 2.71
N ALA A 102 -6.75 11.29 3.21
CA ALA A 102 -6.85 12.29 4.28
C ALA A 102 -6.13 11.82 5.55
N ARG A 103 -6.34 10.56 5.99
CA ARG A 103 -5.65 9.99 7.15
C ARG A 103 -4.12 9.89 6.97
N MET A 104 -3.62 9.82 5.73
CA MET A 104 -2.17 9.79 5.49
C MET A 104 -1.46 11.06 5.95
N LEU A 105 -2.14 12.20 6.02
CA LEU A 105 -1.59 13.42 6.62
C LEU A 105 -1.32 13.22 8.12
N ASP A 106 -2.29 12.66 8.84
CA ASP A 106 -2.15 12.39 10.28
C ASP A 106 -1.10 11.30 10.54
N PHE A 107 -1.05 10.28 9.68
CA PHE A 107 0.00 9.27 9.72
C PHE A 107 1.39 9.91 9.56
N GLY A 108 1.60 10.73 8.52
CA GLY A 108 2.86 11.43 8.28
C GLY A 108 3.28 12.32 9.44
N ARG A 109 2.33 13.04 10.07
CA ARG A 109 2.57 13.87 11.25
C ARG A 109 2.95 13.07 12.49
N ALA A 110 2.43 11.85 12.64
CA ALA A 110 2.71 10.99 13.78
C ALA A 110 4.06 10.25 13.69
N LEU A 111 4.59 10.03 12.47
CA LEU A 111 5.82 9.27 12.23
C LEU A 111 7.04 9.75 13.04
N PRO A 112 7.33 11.06 13.18
CA PRO A 112 8.51 11.50 13.93
C PRO A 112 8.47 11.07 15.41
N ARG A 113 7.28 11.05 16.02
CA ARG A 113 7.11 10.58 17.41
C ARG A 113 7.27 9.05 17.48
N LEU A 114 6.66 8.33 16.55
CA LEU A 114 6.77 6.88 16.47
C LEU A 114 8.23 6.44 16.32
N ARG A 115 8.98 7.05 15.38
CA ARG A 115 10.39 6.72 15.13
C ARG A 115 11.28 6.94 16.36
N ARG A 116 11.10 8.03 17.07
CA ARG A 116 11.85 8.26 18.34
C ARG A 116 11.59 7.14 19.35
N ARG A 117 10.35 6.73 19.50
CA ARG A 117 9.98 5.63 20.38
C ARG A 117 10.60 4.31 19.93
N ILE A 118 10.49 3.97 18.62
CA ILE A 118 11.08 2.78 18.05
C ILE A 118 12.59 2.71 18.31
N VAL A 119 13.32 3.81 18.07
CA VAL A 119 14.77 3.87 18.32
C VAL A 119 15.07 3.59 19.78
N SER A 120 14.34 4.18 20.72
CA SER A 120 14.50 3.92 22.15
C SER A 120 14.17 2.47 22.54
N GLU A 121 13.13 1.88 21.98
CA GLU A 121 12.75 0.48 22.24
C GLU A 121 13.70 -0.55 21.59
N LEU A 122 14.47 -0.14 20.58
CA LEU A 122 15.50 -0.98 19.95
C LEU A 122 16.78 -1.09 20.79
N GLU A 123 16.96 -0.22 21.78
CA GLU A 123 18.11 -0.27 22.68
C GLU A 123 18.08 -1.50 23.58
N GLY A 124 19.28 -1.99 23.99
CA GLY A 124 19.45 -3.11 24.91
C GLY A 124 19.80 -4.42 24.22
N PRO A 125 20.29 -5.43 25.00
CA PRO A 125 20.80 -6.68 24.44
C PRO A 125 19.72 -7.75 24.22
N GLU A 126 18.65 -7.73 25.04
CA GLU A 126 17.68 -8.83 25.06
C GLU A 126 16.61 -8.69 23.97
N PRO A 127 16.22 -9.78 23.30
CA PRO A 127 15.15 -9.78 22.31
C PRO A 127 13.77 -9.83 22.99
N THR A 128 13.41 -8.74 23.66
CA THR A 128 12.08 -8.61 24.29
C THR A 128 10.98 -8.47 23.25
N ARG A 129 9.71 -8.62 23.67
CA ARG A 129 8.56 -8.45 22.78
C ARG A 129 8.50 -7.06 22.19
N GLU A 130 8.68 -6.03 23.01
CA GLU A 130 8.67 -4.62 22.61
C GLU A 130 9.78 -4.34 21.59
N ARG A 131 10.99 -4.83 21.85
CA ARG A 131 12.14 -4.67 20.96
C ARG A 131 11.93 -5.35 19.61
N ALA A 132 11.37 -6.55 19.60
CA ALA A 132 11.07 -7.28 18.36
C ALA A 132 9.96 -6.60 17.54
N LEU A 133 8.93 -6.04 18.20
CA LEU A 133 7.88 -5.27 17.56
C LEU A 133 8.40 -3.93 17.02
N ALA A 134 9.23 -3.22 17.78
CA ALA A 134 9.90 -2.01 17.33
C ALA A 134 10.77 -2.28 16.09
N CYS A 135 11.51 -3.40 16.06
CA CYS A 135 12.27 -3.83 14.89
C CYS A 135 11.38 -4.10 13.69
N ALA A 136 10.27 -4.81 13.87
CA ALA A 136 9.30 -5.06 12.80
C ALA A 136 8.78 -3.74 12.21
N VAL A 137 8.38 -2.79 13.05
CA VAL A 137 7.86 -1.49 12.60
C VAL A 137 8.96 -0.65 11.95
N ARG A 138 10.21 -0.69 12.45
CA ARG A 138 11.34 -0.04 11.78
C ARG A 138 11.55 -0.59 10.38
N LEU A 139 11.49 -1.91 10.20
CA LEU A 139 11.61 -2.55 8.89
C LEU A 139 10.45 -2.20 7.95
N LEU A 140 9.21 -2.08 8.46
CA LEU A 140 8.09 -1.58 7.66
C LEU A 140 8.35 -0.16 7.16
N ASP A 141 8.93 0.69 8.02
CA ASP A 141 9.20 2.09 7.72
C ASP A 141 10.35 2.28 6.73
N VAL A 142 11.49 1.62 6.93
CA VAL A 142 12.69 1.79 6.08
C VAL A 142 12.73 0.85 4.89
N GLY A 143 12.22 -0.36 5.03
CA GLY A 143 12.29 -1.42 4.00
C GLY A 143 11.00 -1.56 3.19
N VAL A 144 9.95 -0.87 3.56
CA VAL A 144 8.67 -0.86 2.84
C VAL A 144 8.12 -2.28 2.59
N PHE A 145 8.34 -3.19 3.54
CA PHE A 145 7.86 -4.56 3.46
C PHE A 145 6.34 -4.65 3.38
N ARG A 146 5.82 -5.71 2.79
CA ARG A 146 4.48 -6.20 3.10
C ARG A 146 4.54 -6.85 4.48
N ILE A 147 3.51 -6.67 5.29
CA ILE A 147 3.49 -7.28 6.63
C ILE A 147 3.59 -8.82 6.56
N GLY A 148 2.93 -9.43 5.57
CA GLY A 148 2.73 -10.89 5.54
C GLY A 148 1.60 -11.30 6.47
N SER A 149 0.93 -12.40 6.15
CA SER A 149 -0.07 -13.03 7.00
C SER A 149 0.17 -14.52 6.96
N GLU A 150 0.09 -15.17 8.08
CA GLU A 150 0.28 -16.61 8.22
C GLU A 150 -0.74 -17.38 7.38
N GLU A 151 -1.99 -16.89 7.30
CA GLU A 151 -3.06 -17.50 6.50
C GLU A 151 -2.79 -17.48 4.99
N TYR A 152 -2.01 -16.50 4.50
CA TYR A 152 -1.72 -16.35 3.06
C TYR A 152 -0.35 -16.89 2.67
N ALA A 153 0.52 -17.18 3.63
CA ALA A 153 1.86 -17.74 3.36
C ALA A 153 1.76 -19.16 2.82
N ASP A 154 0.74 -19.91 3.25
CA ASP A 154 0.51 -21.31 2.85
C ASP A 154 -0.14 -21.42 1.46
N ASP A 155 -0.99 -20.46 1.06
CA ASP A 155 -1.78 -20.57 -0.18
C ASP A 155 -1.04 -20.09 -1.44
N ASP A 156 -0.28 -18.99 -1.37
CA ASP A 156 0.36 -18.33 -2.54
C ASP A 156 1.90 -18.42 -2.48
N GLY A 157 2.49 -19.01 -1.42
CA GLY A 157 3.95 -19.07 -1.20
C GLY A 157 4.64 -17.71 -1.06
N GLY A 158 3.89 -16.63 -0.98
CA GLY A 158 4.40 -15.27 -0.94
C GLY A 158 4.61 -14.75 0.47
N LEU A 159 5.88 -14.57 0.88
CA LEU A 159 6.26 -14.10 2.20
C LEU A 159 6.11 -12.58 2.37
N GLY A 160 5.94 -12.17 3.62
CA GLY A 160 6.06 -10.80 4.11
C GLY A 160 6.81 -10.77 5.43
N LEU A 161 6.95 -9.59 6.02
CA LEU A 161 7.84 -9.37 7.16
C LEU A 161 7.61 -10.33 8.34
N ALA A 162 6.35 -10.58 8.72
CA ALA A 162 5.99 -11.47 9.82
C ALA A 162 6.24 -12.96 9.51
N THR A 163 6.29 -13.31 8.22
CA THR A 163 6.46 -14.69 7.75
C THR A 163 7.85 -14.95 7.15
N LEU A 164 8.78 -13.98 7.20
CA LEU A 164 10.15 -14.18 6.77
C LEU A 164 10.88 -15.18 7.65
N HIS A 165 11.61 -16.09 7.01
CA HIS A 165 12.48 -17.02 7.69
C HIS A 165 13.91 -16.50 7.78
N ARG A 166 14.69 -17.06 8.72
CA ARG A 166 16.08 -16.70 8.93
C ARG A 166 16.97 -16.99 7.71
N GLU A 167 16.65 -18.02 6.93
CA GLU A 167 17.36 -18.37 5.70
C GLU A 167 17.28 -17.29 4.61
N HIS A 168 16.22 -16.49 4.61
CA HIS A 168 16.02 -15.39 3.67
C HIS A 168 16.85 -14.14 4.00
N VAL A 169 17.72 -14.21 5.03
CA VAL A 169 18.45 -13.06 5.55
C VAL A 169 19.94 -13.31 5.57
N THR A 170 20.69 -12.44 4.90
CA THR A 170 22.16 -12.39 4.95
C THR A 170 22.58 -11.11 5.66
N VAL A 171 23.43 -11.28 6.70
CA VAL A 171 23.97 -10.15 7.47
C VAL A 171 25.37 -9.84 6.91
N HIS A 172 25.52 -8.60 6.42
CA HIS A 172 26.78 -8.00 5.99
C HIS A 172 27.35 -7.11 7.12
N PRO A 173 28.58 -6.59 7.03
CA PRO A 173 29.18 -5.79 8.11
C PRO A 173 28.40 -4.54 8.52
N ASP A 174 27.69 -3.91 7.60
CA ASP A 174 26.99 -2.62 7.77
C ASP A 174 25.53 -2.62 7.28
N SER A 175 25.05 -3.76 6.78
CA SER A 175 23.73 -3.88 6.18
C SER A 175 23.16 -5.28 6.31
N VAL A 176 21.89 -5.41 6.05
CA VAL A 176 21.15 -6.67 6.03
C VAL A 176 20.48 -6.83 4.69
N GLU A 177 20.74 -7.94 4.04
CA GLU A 177 20.10 -8.34 2.79
C GLU A 177 18.95 -9.31 3.08
N PHE A 178 17.81 -9.02 2.46
CA PHE A 178 16.61 -9.85 2.47
C PHE A 178 16.37 -10.36 1.05
N ASP A 179 16.33 -11.68 0.88
CA ASP A 179 16.09 -12.33 -0.42
C ASP A 179 15.04 -13.44 -0.25
N TYR A 180 13.82 -13.19 -0.72
CA TYR A 180 12.67 -14.04 -0.42
C TYR A 180 11.61 -14.03 -1.54
N PRO A 181 10.83 -15.13 -1.68
CA PRO A 181 9.68 -15.16 -2.56
C PRO A 181 8.58 -14.25 -2.01
N ALA A 182 8.21 -13.23 -2.78
CA ALA A 182 7.14 -12.30 -2.42
C ALA A 182 5.81 -12.70 -3.10
N LYS A 183 4.74 -12.00 -2.76
CA LYS A 183 3.40 -12.24 -3.30
C LYS A 183 3.41 -12.36 -4.83
N GLY A 184 2.81 -13.45 -5.34
CA GLY A 184 2.73 -13.74 -6.77
C GLY A 184 3.98 -14.41 -7.33
N GLY A 185 4.82 -15.01 -6.47
CA GLY A 185 6.00 -15.80 -6.86
C GLY A 185 7.20 -14.98 -7.33
N ALA A 186 7.13 -13.65 -7.24
CA ALA A 186 8.25 -12.79 -7.62
C ALA A 186 9.34 -12.79 -6.53
N GLN A 187 10.58 -13.07 -6.89
CA GLN A 187 11.71 -12.94 -5.98
C GLN A 187 11.96 -11.46 -5.64
N ARG A 188 12.05 -11.16 -4.34
CA ARG A 188 12.35 -9.84 -3.84
C ARG A 188 13.66 -9.83 -3.09
N ARG A 189 14.59 -9.03 -3.61
CA ARG A 189 15.89 -8.78 -2.99
C ARG A 189 16.00 -7.32 -2.60
N GLN A 190 16.36 -7.04 -1.35
CA GLN A 190 16.58 -5.69 -0.86
C GLN A 190 17.64 -5.66 0.23
N VAL A 191 18.45 -4.62 0.23
CA VAL A 191 19.52 -4.39 1.22
C VAL A 191 19.11 -3.18 2.07
N ILE A 192 19.19 -3.34 3.38
CA ILE A 192 18.87 -2.31 4.36
C ILE A 192 20.10 -2.01 5.20
N ALA A 193 20.60 -0.79 5.10
CA ALA A 193 21.65 -0.23 5.95
C ALA A 193 20.97 0.63 7.02
N ASP A 194 20.53 0.01 8.12
CA ASP A 194 19.86 0.67 9.23
C ASP A 194 20.50 0.28 10.57
N PRO A 195 21.36 1.15 11.14
CA PRO A 195 22.08 0.84 12.37
C PRO A 195 21.16 0.50 13.54
N ALA A 196 19.97 1.11 13.62
CA ALA A 196 19.06 0.92 14.74
C ALA A 196 18.50 -0.51 14.83
N SER A 197 18.20 -1.15 13.69
CA SER A 197 17.66 -2.52 13.68
C SER A 197 18.72 -3.60 13.48
N TYR A 198 19.92 -3.23 13.02
CA TYR A 198 20.97 -4.16 12.60
C TYR A 198 21.34 -5.19 13.66
N GLU A 199 21.68 -4.74 14.87
CA GLU A 199 22.15 -5.62 15.94
C GLU A 199 21.10 -6.68 16.32
N LEU A 200 19.84 -6.26 16.42
CA LEU A 200 18.77 -7.20 16.74
C LEU A 200 18.54 -8.22 15.63
N ILE A 201 18.51 -7.77 14.36
CA ILE A 201 18.33 -8.67 13.21
C ILE A 201 19.49 -9.67 13.15
N ALA A 202 20.73 -9.22 13.32
CA ALA A 202 21.91 -10.09 13.34
C ALA A 202 21.83 -11.12 14.47
N ALA A 203 21.38 -10.73 15.66
CA ALA A 203 21.17 -11.65 16.78
C ALA A 203 20.06 -12.67 16.49
N LEU A 204 18.93 -12.22 15.97
CA LEU A 204 17.80 -13.07 15.59
C LEU A 204 18.15 -14.04 14.47
N ARG A 205 18.94 -13.62 13.49
CA ARG A 205 19.46 -14.49 12.40
C ARG A 205 20.33 -15.63 12.94
N ARG A 206 21.19 -15.34 13.90
CA ARG A 206 22.16 -16.29 14.48
C ARG A 206 21.57 -17.22 15.55
N ARG A 207 20.37 -16.94 16.07
CA ARG A 207 19.77 -17.77 17.15
C ARG A 207 19.64 -19.23 16.73
N ARG A 208 19.83 -20.16 17.70
CA ARG A 208 19.81 -21.61 17.47
C ARG A 208 18.47 -22.26 17.82
N ALA A 209 17.56 -21.54 18.48
CA ALA A 209 16.29 -22.06 18.97
C ALA A 209 15.14 -21.13 18.57
N GLY A 210 13.89 -21.57 18.72
CA GLY A 210 12.70 -20.74 18.51
C GLY A 210 12.17 -20.70 17.08
N GLY A 211 12.33 -21.78 16.33
CA GLY A 211 11.77 -21.92 14.99
C GLY A 211 12.56 -21.17 13.91
N ASP A 212 12.02 -21.16 12.69
CA ASP A 212 12.71 -20.64 11.50
C ASP A 212 12.34 -19.20 11.17
N GLN A 213 11.23 -18.68 11.69
CA GLN A 213 10.84 -17.29 11.47
C GLN A 213 11.93 -16.33 11.95
N LEU A 214 12.19 -15.27 11.18
CA LEU A 214 13.20 -14.27 11.51
C LEU A 214 12.83 -13.52 12.79
N LEU A 215 11.67 -12.86 12.77
CA LEU A 215 11.22 -12.02 13.86
C LEU A 215 10.62 -12.88 14.99
N ALA A 216 11.27 -12.85 16.14
CA ALA A 216 10.83 -13.53 17.33
C ALA A 216 11.36 -12.82 18.59
N TYR A 217 10.68 -13.02 19.70
CA TYR A 217 11.08 -12.52 21.01
C TYR A 217 11.18 -13.65 22.02
N ARG A 218 11.85 -13.39 23.16
CA ARG A 218 12.07 -14.38 24.19
C ARG A 218 11.39 -13.98 25.50
N GLU A 219 10.54 -14.86 26.01
CA GLU A 219 9.99 -14.77 27.36
C GLU A 219 10.55 -15.92 28.22
N GLY A 220 11.35 -15.56 29.20
CA GLY A 220 12.10 -16.56 29.99
C GLY A 220 12.99 -17.43 29.10
N ARG A 221 12.66 -18.72 29.00
CA ARG A 221 13.40 -19.68 28.15
C ARG A 221 12.71 -19.99 26.81
N ARG A 222 11.53 -19.46 26.57
CA ARG A 222 10.73 -19.74 25.36
C ARG A 222 10.86 -18.65 24.36
N TRP A 223 10.90 -19.02 23.08
CA TRP A 223 10.81 -18.13 21.95
C TRP A 223 9.40 -18.10 21.41
N HIS A 224 8.95 -16.92 21.05
CA HIS A 224 7.66 -16.66 20.44
C HIS A 224 7.85 -15.92 19.12
N PRO A 225 7.25 -16.37 18.01
CA PRO A 225 7.31 -15.63 16.76
C PRO A 225 6.49 -14.33 16.87
N VAL A 226 6.94 -13.29 16.19
CA VAL A 226 6.16 -12.07 16.01
C VAL A 226 5.19 -12.28 14.86
N ARG A 227 3.90 -12.14 15.12
CA ARG A 227 2.83 -12.31 14.14
C ARG A 227 2.38 -10.99 13.54
N SER A 228 1.68 -11.06 12.39
CA SER A 228 1.11 -9.90 11.73
C SER A 228 0.15 -9.11 12.63
N ASP A 229 -0.64 -9.79 13.44
CA ASP A 229 -1.56 -9.14 14.38
C ASP A 229 -0.82 -8.43 15.51
N ASP A 230 0.24 -9.02 16.05
CA ASP A 230 1.08 -8.37 17.08
C ASP A 230 1.64 -7.02 16.57
N ILE A 231 2.10 -6.98 15.32
CA ILE A 231 2.62 -5.77 14.69
C ILE A 231 1.52 -4.72 14.52
N ASN A 232 0.34 -5.13 14.03
CA ASN A 232 -0.78 -4.21 13.85
C ASN A 232 -1.32 -3.70 15.19
N ASP A 233 -1.40 -4.54 16.22
CA ASP A 233 -1.84 -4.14 17.56
C ASP A 233 -0.85 -3.17 18.21
N TYR A 234 0.44 -3.40 18.05
CA TYR A 234 1.45 -2.44 18.46
C TYR A 234 1.28 -1.08 17.73
N LEU A 235 1.04 -1.09 16.42
CA LEU A 235 0.81 0.14 15.66
C LEU A 235 -0.43 0.88 16.12
N LYS A 236 -1.54 0.19 16.38
CA LYS A 236 -2.77 0.80 16.93
C LYS A 236 -2.53 1.45 18.28
N GLN A 237 -1.79 0.78 19.17
CA GLN A 237 -1.42 1.35 20.47
C GLN A 237 -0.58 2.63 20.36
N GLN A 238 0.27 2.74 19.32
CA GLN A 238 1.17 3.87 19.14
C GLN A 238 0.56 5.04 18.35
N LEU A 239 -0.27 4.73 17.37
CA LEU A 239 -0.79 5.68 16.37
C LEU A 239 -2.30 5.87 16.44
N GLY A 240 -3.04 4.92 17.04
CA GLY A 240 -4.50 4.87 17.05
C GLY A 240 -5.07 3.77 16.14
N GLU A 241 -6.32 3.41 16.38
CA GLU A 241 -7.03 2.26 15.77
C GLU A 241 -7.14 2.32 14.23
N ASP A 242 -7.02 3.51 13.66
CA ASP A 242 -7.19 3.72 12.22
C ASP A 242 -5.96 3.35 11.38
N PHE A 243 -4.81 3.05 12.02
CA PHE A 243 -3.54 2.83 11.35
C PHE A 243 -3.07 1.37 11.40
N SER A 244 -2.33 0.97 10.37
CA SER A 244 -1.82 -0.38 10.18
C SER A 244 -0.49 -0.39 9.42
N ALA A 245 0.16 -1.52 9.35
CA ALA A 245 1.38 -1.73 8.57
C ALA A 245 1.24 -1.33 7.08
N LYS A 246 0.03 -1.38 6.51
CA LYS A 246 -0.22 -0.99 5.13
C LYS A 246 -0.01 0.50 4.89
N ASP A 247 -0.19 1.32 5.91
CA ASP A 247 -0.11 2.78 5.79
C ASP A 247 1.32 3.25 5.55
N PHE A 248 2.34 2.54 6.06
CA PHE A 248 3.74 2.80 5.70
C PHE A 248 3.97 2.72 4.20
N ARG A 249 3.38 1.74 3.52
CA ARG A 249 3.54 1.58 2.07
C ARG A 249 2.84 2.68 1.29
N THR A 250 1.69 3.15 1.79
CA THR A 250 0.95 4.26 1.17
C THR A 250 1.70 5.58 1.36
N TRP A 251 2.22 5.82 2.56
CA TRP A 251 3.02 7.00 2.86
C TRP A 251 4.32 7.03 2.06
N ASN A 252 5.12 5.96 2.15
CA ASN A 252 6.40 5.86 1.42
C ASN A 252 6.20 5.95 -0.10
N GLY A 253 5.14 5.34 -0.64
CA GLY A 253 4.80 5.46 -2.06
C GLY A 253 4.46 6.90 -2.47
N THR A 254 3.73 7.62 -1.63
CA THR A 254 3.40 9.04 -1.84
C THR A 254 4.64 9.91 -1.77
N VAL A 255 5.49 9.72 -0.75
CA VAL A 255 6.75 10.46 -0.58
C VAL A 255 7.68 10.21 -1.76
N MET A 256 7.87 8.95 -2.17
CA MET A 256 8.72 8.60 -3.30
C MET A 256 8.22 9.21 -4.61
N ALA A 257 6.91 9.25 -4.85
CA ALA A 257 6.35 9.90 -6.02
C ALA A 257 6.63 11.41 -6.03
N ALA A 258 6.50 12.08 -4.88
CA ALA A 258 6.81 13.50 -4.74
C ALA A 258 8.30 13.79 -4.97
N VAL A 259 9.19 12.95 -4.42
CA VAL A 259 10.65 13.04 -4.63
C VAL A 259 10.99 12.83 -6.11
N SER A 260 10.48 11.79 -6.74
CA SER A 260 10.72 11.50 -8.15
C SER A 260 10.31 12.66 -9.06
N LEU A 261 9.14 13.27 -8.82
CA LEU A 261 8.69 14.43 -9.58
C LEU A 261 9.54 15.67 -9.35
N ALA A 262 10.01 15.88 -8.13
CA ALA A 262 10.89 17.00 -7.79
C ALA A 262 12.32 16.83 -8.31
N THR A 263 12.77 15.59 -8.52
CA THR A 263 14.12 15.28 -9.05
C THR A 263 14.14 15.25 -10.59
N HIS A 264 13.12 14.66 -11.20
CA HIS A 264 13.12 14.35 -12.64
C HIS A 264 12.06 15.10 -13.44
N GLY A 265 11.22 15.89 -12.78
CA GLY A 265 10.08 16.56 -13.39
C GLY A 265 10.22 18.06 -13.55
N LEU A 266 11.31 18.68 -13.07
CA LEU A 266 11.47 20.13 -13.05
C LEU A 266 11.54 20.75 -14.46
N ASP A 267 12.16 20.06 -15.43
CA ASP A 267 12.33 20.53 -16.80
C ASP A 267 11.13 20.20 -17.72
N ALA A 268 10.06 19.62 -17.16
CA ALA A 268 8.91 19.21 -17.96
C ALA A 268 8.02 20.40 -18.35
N SER A 269 8.36 21.09 -19.43
CA SER A 269 7.66 22.28 -19.93
C SER A 269 6.35 21.95 -20.68
N THR A 270 6.22 20.79 -21.31
CA THR A 270 5.05 20.39 -22.10
C THR A 270 4.13 19.42 -21.35
N LYS A 271 2.84 19.34 -21.75
CA LYS A 271 1.90 18.34 -21.20
C LYS A 271 2.42 16.91 -21.35
N THR A 272 3.03 16.61 -22.50
CA THR A 272 3.60 15.28 -22.77
C THR A 272 4.80 14.98 -21.87
N ALA A 273 5.69 15.95 -21.67
CA ALA A 273 6.82 15.81 -20.75
C ALA A 273 6.34 15.60 -19.30
N ARG A 274 5.37 16.36 -18.84
CA ARG A 274 4.75 16.17 -17.52
C ARG A 274 4.11 14.80 -17.34
N LYS A 275 3.39 14.32 -18.37
CA LYS A 275 2.84 12.97 -18.34
C LYS A 275 3.94 11.92 -18.22
N ARG A 276 5.03 12.03 -18.98
CA ARG A 276 6.19 11.11 -18.90
C ARG A 276 6.83 11.13 -17.49
N ALA A 277 6.98 12.30 -16.88
CA ALA A 277 7.49 12.43 -15.51
C ALA A 277 6.57 11.72 -14.50
N MET A 278 5.27 11.92 -14.58
CA MET A 278 4.30 11.23 -13.73
C MET A 278 4.35 9.69 -13.93
N ASP A 279 4.41 9.24 -15.19
CA ASP A 279 4.49 7.80 -15.49
C ASP A 279 5.82 7.19 -14.99
N ARG A 280 6.91 7.96 -15.01
CA ARG A 280 8.19 7.59 -14.41
C ARG A 280 8.05 7.44 -12.89
N ALA A 281 7.51 8.43 -12.19
CA ALA A 281 7.30 8.39 -10.75
C ALA A 281 6.45 7.16 -10.35
N VAL A 282 5.40 6.86 -11.10
CA VAL A 282 4.59 5.65 -10.87
C VAL A 282 5.42 4.36 -11.04
N ARG A 283 6.29 4.29 -12.04
CA ARG A 283 7.15 3.10 -12.23
C ARG A 283 8.17 2.93 -11.09
N GLU A 284 8.77 4.02 -10.62
CA GLU A 284 9.73 3.99 -9.50
C GLU A 284 9.02 3.52 -8.21
N VAL A 285 7.83 4.06 -7.91
CA VAL A 285 7.02 3.58 -6.78
C VAL A 285 6.58 2.13 -6.96
N SER A 286 6.22 1.73 -8.18
CA SER A 286 5.85 0.36 -8.53
C SER A 286 6.99 -0.63 -8.23
N ALA A 287 8.22 -0.28 -8.63
CA ALA A 287 9.42 -1.07 -8.34
C ALA A 287 9.71 -1.13 -6.83
N LEU A 288 9.68 0.02 -6.14
CA LEU A 288 9.87 0.10 -4.68
C LEU A 288 8.88 -0.81 -3.93
N LEU A 289 7.61 -0.78 -4.31
CA LEU A 289 6.56 -1.52 -3.61
C LEU A 289 6.40 -2.98 -4.10
N GLY A 290 7.02 -3.38 -5.19
CA GLY A 290 6.78 -4.68 -5.82
C GLY A 290 5.30 -4.85 -6.21
N ASN A 291 4.73 -3.86 -6.87
CA ASN A 291 3.35 -3.86 -7.38
C ASN A 291 3.35 -3.56 -8.88
N THR A 292 2.22 -3.74 -9.56
CA THR A 292 2.06 -3.21 -10.91
C THR A 292 1.92 -1.68 -10.88
N PRO A 293 2.32 -0.95 -11.95
CA PRO A 293 2.14 0.50 -12.03
C PRO A 293 0.69 0.96 -11.78
N ALA A 294 -0.28 0.23 -12.29
CA ALA A 294 -1.70 0.54 -12.09
C ALA A 294 -2.11 0.43 -10.61
N VAL A 295 -1.63 -0.60 -9.91
CA VAL A 295 -1.87 -0.79 -8.47
C VAL A 295 -1.13 0.28 -7.64
N ALA A 296 0.14 0.58 -7.97
CA ALA A 296 0.91 1.60 -7.30
C ALA A 296 0.21 2.96 -7.38
N ARG A 297 -0.14 3.39 -8.60
CA ARG A 297 -0.84 4.66 -8.84
C ARG A 297 -2.17 4.77 -8.08
N ARG A 298 -3.01 3.74 -8.16
CA ARG A 298 -4.36 3.77 -7.57
C ARG A 298 -4.36 3.64 -6.06
N SER A 299 -3.47 2.80 -5.51
CA SER A 299 -3.61 2.34 -4.13
C SER A 299 -2.55 2.88 -3.17
N TYR A 300 -1.44 3.42 -3.66
CA TYR A 300 -0.29 3.77 -2.82
C TYR A 300 0.27 5.18 -3.06
N ILE A 301 -0.21 5.90 -4.07
CA ILE A 301 0.20 7.28 -4.30
C ILE A 301 -1.00 8.18 -4.10
N ASP A 302 -0.87 9.18 -3.24
CA ASP A 302 -1.89 10.20 -3.07
C ASP A 302 -2.06 11.01 -4.38
N PRO A 303 -3.26 11.04 -4.99
CA PRO A 303 -3.47 11.71 -6.25
C PRO A 303 -3.14 13.20 -6.21
N ARG A 304 -3.24 13.85 -5.04
CA ARG A 304 -2.90 15.26 -4.87
C ARG A 304 -1.45 15.57 -5.26
N VAL A 305 -0.52 14.61 -5.12
CA VAL A 305 0.87 14.79 -5.58
C VAL A 305 0.92 15.09 -7.08
N PHE A 306 0.13 14.39 -7.88
CA PHE A 306 0.05 14.62 -9.33
C PHE A 306 -0.68 15.93 -9.67
N ASP A 307 -1.75 16.25 -8.94
CA ASP A 307 -2.51 17.48 -9.13
C ASP A 307 -1.65 18.72 -8.86
N ARG A 308 -0.87 18.69 -7.77
CA ARG A 308 0.09 19.74 -7.43
C ARG A 308 1.20 19.87 -8.46
N TYR A 309 1.76 18.75 -8.91
CA TYR A 309 2.76 18.74 -9.96
C TYR A 309 2.21 19.32 -11.30
N GLN A 310 1.00 18.97 -11.69
CA GLN A 310 0.34 19.54 -12.87
C GLN A 310 0.11 21.04 -12.73
N SER A 311 -0.16 21.52 -11.52
CA SER A 311 -0.27 22.93 -11.18
C SER A 311 1.08 23.66 -11.08
N GLY A 312 2.18 22.91 -11.26
CA GLY A 312 3.55 23.44 -11.27
C GLY A 312 4.24 23.49 -9.91
N TRP A 313 3.75 22.76 -8.90
CA TRP A 313 4.34 22.72 -7.58
C TRP A 313 5.03 21.38 -7.27
N THR A 314 6.21 21.45 -6.67
CA THR A 314 7.00 20.29 -6.22
C THR A 314 7.66 20.57 -4.86
N ILE A 315 8.25 19.53 -4.28
CA ILE A 315 9.06 19.62 -3.05
C ILE A 315 10.55 19.89 -3.34
N ALA A 316 10.89 20.48 -4.47
CA ALA A 316 12.29 20.68 -4.86
C ALA A 316 13.07 21.55 -3.87
N GLY A 317 12.40 22.48 -3.17
CA GLY A 317 13.02 23.34 -2.15
C GLY A 317 13.66 22.56 -0.98
N VAL A 318 13.26 21.31 -0.71
CA VAL A 318 13.86 20.50 0.36
C VAL A 318 14.91 19.51 -0.12
N LEU A 319 15.00 19.21 -1.42
CA LEU A 319 15.90 18.16 -1.91
C LEU A 319 17.38 18.61 -1.98
N GLY A 320 17.64 19.94 -2.01
CA GLY A 320 18.99 20.47 -2.18
C GLY A 320 19.57 20.12 -3.55
N ARG A 321 20.81 20.59 -3.83
CA ARG A 321 21.47 20.38 -5.13
C ARG A 321 22.15 19.01 -5.32
N SER A 322 22.18 18.17 -4.29
CA SER A 322 22.69 16.78 -4.39
C SER A 322 22.11 15.92 -3.27
N PRO A 323 21.37 14.84 -3.57
CA PRO A 323 21.15 13.78 -2.60
C PRO A 323 22.50 13.06 -2.40
N ASP A 324 22.99 13.05 -1.16
CA ASP A 324 24.15 12.25 -0.78
C ASP A 324 23.83 10.75 -1.04
N PRO A 325 24.64 10.03 -1.83
CA PRO A 325 24.44 8.61 -2.09
C PRO A 325 24.63 7.72 -0.84
N GLY A 326 25.08 8.28 0.29
CA GLY A 326 25.38 7.55 1.53
C GLY A 326 24.20 7.12 2.40
N GLY A 327 22.96 7.27 1.91
CA GLY A 327 21.74 6.92 2.66
C GLY A 327 21.02 8.17 3.17
N ILE A 328 19.68 8.12 3.18
CA ILE A 328 18.86 9.23 3.67
C ILE A 328 18.85 9.18 5.20
N ASP A 329 19.60 10.07 5.85
CA ASP A 329 19.53 10.32 7.30
C ASP A 329 18.07 10.61 7.71
N ASP A 330 17.65 10.13 8.87
CA ASP A 330 16.31 10.35 9.41
C ASP A 330 15.92 11.84 9.47
N ARG A 331 16.89 12.77 9.59
CA ARG A 331 16.67 14.22 9.53
C ARG A 331 16.29 14.70 8.12
N ILE A 332 17.01 14.21 7.12
CA ILE A 332 16.73 14.52 5.70
C ILE A 332 15.36 13.96 5.34
N ARG A 333 15.10 12.72 5.74
CA ARG A 333 13.81 12.08 5.55
C ARG A 333 12.66 12.87 6.18
N ALA A 334 12.80 13.28 7.45
CA ALA A 334 11.80 14.08 8.14
C ALA A 334 11.53 15.43 7.43
N ARG A 335 12.57 16.05 6.87
CA ARG A 335 12.45 17.30 6.10
C ARG A 335 11.71 17.08 4.79
N ILE A 336 12.02 16.00 4.05
CA ILE A 336 11.31 15.62 2.83
C ILE A 336 9.83 15.35 3.13
N GLU A 337 9.54 14.54 4.15
CA GLU A 337 8.18 14.19 4.56
C GLU A 337 7.37 15.41 4.99
N ARG A 338 7.99 16.38 5.66
CA ARG A 338 7.37 17.67 5.98
C ARG A 338 7.01 18.41 4.69
N GLY A 339 7.93 18.49 3.71
CA GLY A 339 7.65 19.10 2.42
C GLY A 339 6.52 18.41 1.65
N VAL A 340 6.39 17.07 1.80
CA VAL A 340 5.26 16.33 1.23
C VAL A 340 3.94 16.70 1.92
N LEU A 341 3.92 16.83 3.26
CA LEU A 341 2.74 17.31 3.98
C LEU A 341 2.32 18.70 3.47
N ASP A 342 3.26 19.64 3.40
CA ASP A 342 3.01 21.00 2.90
C ASP A 342 2.47 20.99 1.47
N LEU A 343 3.00 20.10 0.60
CA LEU A 343 2.53 19.93 -0.78
C LEU A 343 1.08 19.44 -0.83
N LEU A 344 0.75 18.42 -0.04
CA LEU A 344 -0.58 17.81 -0.01
C LEU A 344 -1.63 18.77 0.57
N GLU A 345 -1.25 19.63 1.51
CA GLU A 345 -2.08 20.65 2.15
C GLU A 345 -2.16 21.96 1.38
N ASP A 346 -1.43 22.10 0.27
CA ASP A 346 -1.37 23.31 -0.56
C ASP A 346 -0.76 24.53 0.17
N GLU A 347 0.20 24.31 1.04
CA GLU A 347 0.90 25.36 1.81
C GLU A 347 1.93 26.09 0.94
N ARG A 348 1.45 26.82 -0.06
CA ARG A 348 2.28 27.48 -1.09
C ARG A 348 3.31 28.49 -0.57
N GLY A 349 3.18 28.91 0.68
CA GLY A 349 4.15 29.75 1.38
C GLY A 349 5.32 28.98 2.00
N SER A 350 5.28 27.65 2.01
CA SER A 350 6.35 26.82 2.57
C SER A 350 7.63 26.92 1.74
N ALA A 351 8.77 27.09 2.40
CA ALA A 351 10.09 27.05 1.77
C ALA A 351 10.46 25.67 1.20
N ALA A 352 9.69 24.63 1.56
CA ALA A 352 9.83 23.28 1.02
C ALA A 352 9.32 23.18 -0.43
N LEU A 353 8.39 24.05 -0.81
CA LEU A 353 7.73 24.01 -2.11
C LEU A 353 8.42 24.96 -3.10
N GLU A 354 8.62 24.44 -4.28
CA GLU A 354 9.15 25.20 -5.42
C GLU A 354 8.23 25.11 -6.61
N LYS A 355 8.05 26.25 -7.27
CA LYS A 355 7.27 26.31 -8.50
C LYS A 355 8.16 26.00 -9.69
N ILE A 356 7.76 25.03 -10.49
CA ILE A 356 8.43 24.70 -11.76
C ILE A 356 8.44 25.97 -12.62
N SER A 357 9.62 26.47 -12.94
CA SER A 357 9.78 27.64 -13.80
C SER A 357 9.15 27.33 -15.16
N LYS A 358 8.25 28.22 -15.62
CA LYS A 358 7.93 28.27 -17.05
C LYS A 358 9.20 28.80 -17.70
N GLN A 359 10.01 27.93 -18.29
CA GLN A 359 10.97 28.43 -19.27
C GLN A 359 10.14 29.14 -20.34
N ALA A 360 10.43 30.42 -20.49
CA ALA A 360 9.85 31.21 -21.57
C ALA A 360 10.16 30.48 -22.90
N ALA A 361 9.10 30.26 -23.66
CA ALA A 361 9.17 29.73 -25.02
C ALA A 361 9.93 30.67 -25.93
#